data_de15d1e9f9fe3a4988d7b4a140764e8c
#
_entry.id   de15d1e9f9fe3a4988d7b4a140764e8c
#
_cell.length_a   1.000
_cell.length_b   1.000
_cell.length_c   1.000
_cell.angle_alpha   90.00
_cell.angle_beta   90.00
_cell.angle_gamma   90.00
#
_symmetry.space_group_name_H-M   'P 1'
#
loop_
_entity.id
_entity.type
_entity.pdbx_description
1 polymer ?
#
loop_
_entity_poly.entity_id
_entity_poly.type
_entity_poly.pdbx_seq_one_letter_code
_entity_poly.pdbx_strand_id
1 'polypeptide(L)'
;MSLSGEYLGMPVLIDDLDKDNQAFYRYCGQNELRVQECLDCRLKRLPPTSACPFCASERMEWRPVEGRGTVYSYGEVHHAIQGAFRPHLPYHLLLVELDEQKDIPNPYDGLRLQGNLAELDGSLATKETVKKVGIGTRVKVSFKQMGDEIAMPLWVIDQEAEQPTTPWRYPI
;
A
#
# COMPACT_ATOMS: atom_id res chain seq x y z
N MET A 1 11.14 -21.37 -4.31
CA MET A 1 9.99 -21.92 -3.55
C MET A 1 8.97 -20.81 -3.40
N SER A 2 7.69 -21.09 -3.72
CA SER A 2 6.60 -20.12 -3.59
C SER A 2 6.37 -19.75 -2.14
N LEU A 3 5.93 -18.50 -1.86
CA LEU A 3 5.52 -18.03 -0.53
C LEU A 3 4.03 -18.22 -0.37
N SER A 4 3.59 -18.67 0.79
CA SER A 4 2.18 -18.89 1.07
C SER A 4 1.77 -18.25 2.40
N GLY A 5 0.50 -17.90 2.48
CA GLY A 5 -0.10 -17.32 3.67
C GLY A 5 -1.60 -17.28 3.57
N GLU A 6 -2.23 -16.52 4.47
CA GLU A 6 -3.67 -16.32 4.51
C GLU A 6 -4.01 -14.84 4.81
N TYR A 7 -4.98 -14.31 4.08
CA TYR A 7 -5.53 -12.99 4.35
C TYR A 7 -7.06 -13.05 4.37
N LEU A 8 -7.67 -12.67 5.49
CA LEU A 8 -9.12 -12.75 5.72
C LEU A 8 -9.72 -14.14 5.44
N GLY A 9 -9.01 -15.21 5.81
CA GLY A 9 -9.45 -16.58 5.55
C GLY A 9 -9.24 -17.06 4.11
N MET A 10 -8.64 -16.24 3.25
CA MET A 10 -8.32 -16.64 1.86
C MET A 10 -6.85 -17.03 1.74
N PRO A 11 -6.53 -18.14 1.04
CA PRO A 11 -5.14 -18.49 0.78
C PRO A 11 -4.49 -17.43 -0.13
N VAL A 12 -3.26 -17.06 0.22
CA VAL A 12 -2.40 -16.18 -0.59
C VAL A 12 -1.20 -17.00 -1.04
N LEU A 13 -0.90 -16.95 -2.32
CA LEU A 13 0.26 -17.59 -2.92
C LEU A 13 1.02 -16.57 -3.77
N ILE A 14 2.34 -16.46 -3.53
CA ILE A 14 3.24 -15.68 -4.35
C ILE A 14 4.19 -16.66 -5.04
N ASP A 15 4.07 -16.73 -6.35
CA ASP A 15 4.81 -17.68 -7.19
C ASP A 15 6.32 -17.46 -7.08
N ASP A 16 7.10 -18.54 -7.18
CA ASP A 16 8.55 -18.48 -7.11
C ASP A 16 9.21 -17.94 -8.39
N LEU A 17 8.48 -17.76 -9.45
CA LEU A 17 8.91 -17.02 -10.64
C LEU A 17 8.85 -15.51 -10.45
N ASP A 18 8.00 -15.03 -9.56
CA ASP A 18 7.84 -13.60 -9.27
C ASP A 18 8.75 -13.14 -8.11
N LYS A 19 10.06 -13.06 -8.41
CA LYS A 19 11.07 -12.72 -7.41
C LYS A 19 10.90 -11.33 -6.81
N ASP A 20 10.43 -10.38 -7.61
CA ASP A 20 10.26 -8.99 -7.18
C ASP A 20 9.11 -8.87 -6.16
N ASN A 21 7.95 -9.48 -6.43
CA ASN A 21 6.87 -9.53 -5.45
C ASN A 21 7.22 -10.40 -4.23
N GLN A 22 7.95 -11.51 -4.40
CA GLN A 22 8.45 -12.27 -3.25
C GLN A 22 9.31 -11.40 -2.33
N ALA A 23 10.25 -10.65 -2.88
CA ALA A 23 11.11 -9.75 -2.11
C ALA A 23 10.28 -8.67 -1.39
N PHE A 24 9.35 -8.02 -2.10
CA PHE A 24 8.48 -7.00 -1.53
C PHE A 24 7.69 -7.49 -0.32
N TYR A 25 6.98 -8.63 -0.46
CA TYR A 25 6.15 -9.16 0.61
C TYR A 25 6.97 -9.73 1.78
N ARG A 26 8.20 -10.20 1.54
CA ARG A 26 9.12 -10.58 2.63
C ARG A 26 9.57 -9.37 3.44
N TYR A 27 9.87 -8.24 2.80
CA TYR A 27 10.17 -7.00 3.53
C TYR A 27 8.95 -6.55 4.35
N CYS A 28 7.75 -6.63 3.79
CA CYS A 28 6.53 -6.38 4.55
C CYS A 28 6.42 -7.33 5.77
N GLY A 29 6.78 -8.62 5.61
CA GLY A 29 6.84 -9.59 6.72
C GLY A 29 7.82 -9.23 7.83
N GLN A 30 8.85 -8.44 7.52
CA GLN A 30 9.80 -7.87 8.47
C GLN A 30 9.33 -6.51 9.04
N ASN A 31 8.11 -6.08 8.74
CA ASN A 31 7.55 -4.76 9.05
C ASN A 31 8.34 -3.60 8.42
N GLU A 32 8.91 -3.82 7.25
CA GLU A 32 9.62 -2.80 6.49
C GLU A 32 8.94 -2.56 5.14
N LEU A 33 8.60 -1.32 4.84
CA LEU A 33 8.25 -0.95 3.48
C LEU A 33 9.53 -0.64 2.71
N ARG A 34 9.83 -1.46 1.70
CA ARG A 34 10.93 -1.19 0.77
C ARG A 34 10.41 -1.02 -0.65
N VAL A 35 11.04 -0.12 -1.35
CA VAL A 35 10.73 0.19 -2.75
C VAL A 35 11.97 -0.03 -3.62
N GLN A 36 11.76 -0.31 -4.90
CA GLN A 36 12.87 -0.38 -5.84
C GLN A 36 13.30 1.05 -6.23
N GLU A 37 14.59 1.35 -6.06
CA GLU A 37 15.23 2.58 -6.56
C GLU A 37 16.12 2.23 -7.75
N CYS A 38 15.91 2.90 -8.87
CA CYS A 38 16.76 2.75 -10.05
C CYS A 38 18.15 3.35 -9.78
N LEU A 39 19.21 2.60 -10.08
CA LEU A 39 20.58 3.08 -9.88
C LEU A 39 21.02 4.12 -10.92
N ASP A 40 20.34 4.18 -12.07
CA ASP A 40 20.68 5.12 -13.15
C ASP A 40 19.94 6.44 -13.04
N CYS A 41 18.60 6.44 -12.98
CA CYS A 41 17.83 7.68 -12.91
C CYS A 41 17.44 8.09 -11.48
N ARG A 42 17.73 7.25 -10.48
CA ARG A 42 17.47 7.48 -9.06
C ARG A 42 15.98 7.56 -8.67
N LEU A 43 15.07 7.34 -9.61
CA LEU A 43 13.65 7.31 -9.32
C LEU A 43 13.23 6.00 -8.66
N LYS A 44 12.34 6.11 -7.68
CA LYS A 44 11.72 4.99 -6.98
C LYS A 44 10.47 4.54 -7.72
N ARG A 45 10.11 3.26 -7.56
CA ARG A 45 8.92 2.68 -8.20
C ARG A 45 8.19 1.66 -7.34
N LEU A 46 6.89 1.64 -7.47
CA LEU A 46 5.93 0.65 -7.03
C LEU A 46 4.83 0.52 -8.10
N PRO A 47 4.30 -0.68 -8.37
CA PRO A 47 4.76 -1.97 -7.87
C PRO A 47 6.19 -2.32 -8.33
N PRO A 48 6.81 -3.34 -7.73
CA PRO A 48 8.11 -3.84 -8.18
C PRO A 48 8.06 -4.30 -9.64
N THR A 49 9.12 -3.98 -10.40
CA THR A 49 9.25 -4.36 -11.82
C THR A 49 10.69 -4.73 -12.16
N SER A 50 10.89 -5.58 -13.17
CA SER A 50 12.23 -6.01 -13.61
C SER A 50 13.06 -4.89 -14.24
N ALA A 51 12.40 -3.88 -14.85
CA ALA A 51 13.08 -2.73 -15.44
C ALA A 51 12.42 -1.43 -14.99
N CYS A 52 13.20 -0.35 -14.96
CA CYS A 52 12.74 0.98 -14.62
C CYS A 52 11.76 1.53 -15.66
N PRO A 53 10.54 1.93 -15.30
CA PRO A 53 9.56 2.46 -16.25
C PRO A 53 9.97 3.84 -16.81
N PHE A 54 10.93 4.53 -16.19
CA PHE A 54 11.36 5.87 -16.58
C PHE A 54 12.56 5.87 -17.53
N CYS A 55 13.50 4.92 -17.37
CA CYS A 55 14.73 4.89 -18.19
C CYS A 55 15.10 3.50 -18.72
N ALA A 56 14.24 2.50 -18.52
CA ALA A 56 14.42 1.10 -18.95
C ALA A 56 15.64 0.37 -18.36
N SER A 57 16.31 0.94 -17.36
CA SER A 57 17.43 0.27 -16.68
C SER A 57 16.95 -0.91 -15.85
N GLU A 58 17.68 -2.03 -15.89
CA GLU A 58 17.46 -3.19 -15.02
C GLU A 58 18.21 -3.08 -13.69
N ARG A 59 19.11 -2.08 -13.54
CA ARG A 59 19.90 -1.87 -12.33
C ARG A 59 19.06 -1.19 -11.25
N MET A 60 18.87 -1.86 -10.13
CA MET A 60 18.09 -1.35 -9.02
C MET A 60 18.61 -1.85 -7.66
N GLU A 61 18.17 -1.21 -6.62
CA GLU A 61 18.33 -1.66 -5.25
C GLU A 61 17.04 -1.45 -4.45
N TRP A 62 16.85 -2.25 -3.41
CA TRP A 62 15.74 -2.09 -2.48
C TRP A 62 16.09 -1.06 -1.41
N ARG A 63 15.30 0.01 -1.33
CA ARG A 63 15.46 1.08 -0.34
C ARG A 63 14.34 1.05 0.69
N PRO A 64 14.65 1.07 1.99
CA PRO A 64 13.64 1.29 3.00
C PRO A 64 13.06 2.70 2.90
N VAL A 65 11.76 2.83 3.17
CA VAL A 65 11.03 4.10 3.22
C VAL A 65 10.20 4.13 4.50
N GLU A 66 9.89 5.33 4.99
CA GLU A 66 9.08 5.46 6.22
C GLU A 66 7.66 4.96 6.04
N GLY A 67 7.15 5.00 4.82
CA GLY A 67 5.80 4.57 4.50
C GLY A 67 4.73 5.52 5.02
N ARG A 68 5.06 6.82 5.15
CA ARG A 68 4.10 7.89 5.39
C ARG A 68 3.67 8.49 4.06
N GLY A 69 2.41 8.94 3.99
CA GLY A 69 1.91 9.52 2.76
C GLY A 69 0.56 10.19 2.92
N THR A 70 0.05 10.65 1.80
CA THR A 70 -1.23 11.32 1.71
C THR A 70 -2.16 10.53 0.79
N VAL A 71 -3.40 10.35 1.19
CA VAL A 71 -4.41 9.74 0.32
C VAL A 71 -4.57 10.59 -0.92
N TYR A 72 -4.11 10.06 -2.05
CA TYR A 72 -4.19 10.67 -3.37
C TYR A 72 -5.55 10.40 -4.02
N SER A 73 -6.06 9.19 -3.85
CA SER A 73 -7.38 8.78 -4.30
C SER A 73 -7.88 7.60 -3.45
N TYR A 74 -9.18 7.32 -3.51
CA TYR A 74 -9.75 6.16 -2.83
C TYR A 74 -10.95 5.60 -3.59
N GLY A 75 -11.23 4.32 -3.37
CA GLY A 75 -12.49 3.68 -3.74
C GLY A 75 -13.20 3.18 -2.49
N GLU A 76 -14.49 3.48 -2.37
CA GLU A 76 -15.36 2.89 -1.34
C GLU A 76 -16.08 1.68 -1.95
N VAL A 77 -15.74 0.50 -1.49
CA VAL A 77 -16.26 -0.76 -2.05
C VAL A 77 -17.54 -1.15 -1.32
N HIS A 78 -18.66 -1.11 -2.05
CA HIS A 78 -19.99 -1.48 -1.54
C HIS A 78 -20.41 -2.90 -1.95
N HIS A 79 -19.72 -3.51 -2.91
CA HIS A 79 -20.01 -4.87 -3.39
C HIS A 79 -18.72 -5.67 -3.50
N ALA A 80 -18.52 -6.65 -2.62
CA ALA A 80 -17.36 -7.50 -2.64
C ALA A 80 -17.59 -8.75 -3.50
N ILE A 81 -16.74 -8.95 -4.50
CA ILE A 81 -16.72 -10.18 -5.31
C ILE A 81 -16.25 -11.34 -4.44
N GLN A 82 -15.17 -11.13 -3.68
CA GLN A 82 -14.63 -12.14 -2.77
C GLN A 82 -15.46 -12.22 -1.49
N GLY A 83 -15.91 -13.44 -1.14
CA GLY A 83 -16.78 -13.67 0.02
C GLY A 83 -16.21 -13.20 1.34
N ALA A 84 -14.89 -13.30 1.52
CA ALA A 84 -14.20 -12.89 2.72
C ALA A 84 -14.31 -11.38 3.04
N PHE A 85 -14.48 -10.53 2.03
CA PHE A 85 -14.65 -9.09 2.22
C PHE A 85 -16.10 -8.66 2.52
N ARG A 86 -17.08 -9.53 2.31
CA ARG A 86 -18.51 -9.18 2.49
C ARG A 86 -18.86 -8.70 3.91
N PRO A 87 -18.31 -9.29 4.99
CA PRO A 87 -18.60 -8.81 6.36
C PRO A 87 -18.06 -7.41 6.65
N HIS A 88 -17.12 -6.93 5.83
CA HIS A 88 -16.40 -5.66 6.03
C HIS A 88 -16.95 -4.49 5.18
N LEU A 89 -18.04 -4.71 4.43
CA LEU A 89 -18.62 -3.68 3.57
C LEU A 89 -19.29 -2.55 4.38
N PRO A 90 -19.18 -1.28 3.93
CA PRO A 90 -18.24 -0.82 2.91
C PRO A 90 -16.80 -0.73 3.45
N TYR A 91 -15.81 -1.01 2.60
CA TYR A 91 -14.41 -0.82 2.96
C TYR A 91 -13.70 0.10 1.96
N HIS A 92 -12.63 0.75 2.40
CA HIS A 92 -11.83 1.63 1.55
C HIS A 92 -10.60 0.90 0.98
N LEU A 93 -10.39 1.13 -0.31
CA LEU A 93 -9.14 0.87 -1.00
C LEU A 93 -8.49 2.21 -1.31
N LEU A 94 -7.35 2.48 -0.70
CA LEU A 94 -6.65 3.76 -0.82
C LEU A 94 -5.53 3.66 -1.87
N LEU A 95 -5.35 4.73 -2.65
CA LEU A 95 -4.13 5.01 -3.38
C LEU A 95 -3.39 6.12 -2.65
N VAL A 96 -2.26 5.80 -2.03
CA VAL A 96 -1.49 6.72 -1.18
C VAL A 96 -0.25 7.16 -1.92
N GLU A 97 -0.01 8.46 -1.99
CA GLU A 97 1.24 9.04 -2.46
C GLU A 97 2.20 9.17 -1.31
N LEU A 98 3.35 8.49 -1.43
CA LEU A 98 4.39 8.45 -0.41
C LEU A 98 5.21 9.73 -0.40
N ASP A 99 5.57 10.20 0.80
CA ASP A 99 6.31 11.46 0.99
C ASP A 99 7.71 11.41 0.37
N GLU A 100 8.31 10.22 0.26
CA GLU A 100 9.67 10.01 -0.26
C GLU A 100 9.85 10.36 -1.73
N GLN A 101 8.77 10.41 -2.51
CA GLN A 101 8.83 10.81 -3.92
C GLN A 101 7.48 11.40 -4.36
N LYS A 102 7.11 12.49 -3.72
CA LYS A 102 5.90 13.24 -4.04
C LYS A 102 6.17 14.16 -5.24
N ASP A 103 5.22 14.19 -6.19
CA ASP A 103 5.28 15.05 -7.39
C ASP A 103 6.53 14.88 -8.27
N ILE A 104 7.26 13.78 -8.13
CA ILE A 104 8.50 13.49 -8.87
C ILE A 104 8.35 12.16 -9.65
N PRO A 105 8.71 12.10 -10.95
CA PRO A 105 9.32 13.15 -11.80
C PRO A 105 8.36 14.27 -12.21
N ASN A 106 7.09 14.10 -12.00
CA ASN A 106 6.05 15.11 -12.21
C ASN A 106 4.82 14.78 -11.32
N PRO A 107 3.83 15.68 -11.18
CA PRO A 107 2.68 15.48 -10.30
C PRO A 107 1.81 14.25 -10.61
N TYR A 108 1.94 13.65 -11.79
CA TYR A 108 1.18 12.45 -12.18
C TYR A 108 1.91 11.15 -11.87
N ASP A 109 3.23 11.19 -11.70
CA ASP A 109 4.11 10.02 -11.56
C ASP A 109 4.75 9.89 -10.17
N GLY A 110 4.18 10.51 -9.14
CA GLY A 110 4.61 10.35 -7.76
C GLY A 110 4.57 8.88 -7.30
N LEU A 111 5.41 8.55 -6.34
CA LEU A 111 5.49 7.18 -5.80
C LEU A 111 4.20 6.86 -5.04
N ARG A 112 3.43 5.89 -5.52
CA ARG A 112 2.14 5.54 -4.94
C ARG A 112 2.03 4.06 -4.64
N LEU A 113 1.36 3.75 -3.53
CA LEU A 113 1.04 2.39 -3.13
C LEU A 113 -0.45 2.27 -2.84
N GLN A 114 -1.08 1.26 -3.45
CA GLN A 114 -2.46 0.90 -3.19
C GLN A 114 -2.54 -0.07 -2.00
N GLY A 115 -3.54 0.09 -1.15
CA GLY A 115 -3.79 -0.81 -0.02
C GLY A 115 -5.11 -0.52 0.67
N ASN A 116 -5.59 -1.47 1.46
CA ASN A 116 -6.80 -1.30 2.23
C ASN A 116 -6.58 -0.37 3.42
N LEU A 117 -7.60 0.46 3.74
CA LEU A 117 -7.66 1.16 5.01
C LEU A 117 -7.94 0.16 6.13
N ALA A 118 -7.20 0.27 7.22
CA ALA A 118 -7.25 -0.63 8.37
C ALA A 118 -7.24 0.12 9.69
N GLU A 119 -7.62 -0.58 10.76
CA GLU A 119 -7.40 -0.18 12.15
C GLU A 119 -5.97 -0.55 12.59
N LEU A 120 -5.54 -0.04 13.75
CA LEU A 120 -4.19 -0.29 14.28
C LEU A 120 -3.93 -1.77 14.62
N ASP A 121 -4.96 -2.56 14.83
CA ASP A 121 -4.86 -4.00 15.07
C ASP A 121 -4.74 -4.84 13.78
N GLY A 122 -4.75 -4.17 12.61
CA GLY A 122 -4.68 -4.78 11.29
C GLY A 122 -5.98 -5.39 10.79
N SER A 123 -7.12 -5.13 11.45
CA SER A 123 -8.45 -5.39 10.89
C SER A 123 -8.80 -4.34 9.84
N LEU A 124 -9.69 -4.68 8.90
CA LEU A 124 -10.20 -3.66 7.97
C LEU A 124 -10.94 -2.57 8.74
N ALA A 125 -10.80 -1.33 8.27
CA ALA A 125 -11.34 -0.16 8.92
C ALA A 125 -12.84 -0.26 9.18
N THR A 126 -13.27 0.21 10.36
CA THR A 126 -14.68 0.31 10.73
C THR A 126 -15.39 1.34 9.84
N LYS A 127 -16.73 1.28 9.81
CA LYS A 127 -17.54 2.26 9.09
C LYS A 127 -17.31 3.70 9.59
N GLU A 128 -17.01 3.87 10.86
CA GLU A 128 -16.69 5.16 11.48
C GLU A 128 -15.35 5.69 10.97
N THR A 129 -14.35 4.83 10.86
CA THR A 129 -13.03 5.20 10.30
C THR A 129 -13.12 5.48 8.80
N VAL A 130 -13.85 4.65 8.05
CA VAL A 130 -14.11 4.86 6.61
C VAL A 130 -14.70 6.26 6.35
N LYS A 131 -15.65 6.72 7.17
CA LYS A 131 -16.28 8.05 7.01
C LYS A 131 -15.32 9.22 7.23
N LYS A 132 -14.26 9.03 8.00
CA LYS A 132 -13.27 10.08 8.33
C LYS A 132 -12.19 10.24 7.29
N VAL A 133 -12.02 9.27 6.39
CA VAL A 133 -10.92 9.23 5.42
C VAL A 133 -11.40 9.68 4.04
N GLY A 134 -10.63 10.54 3.41
CA GLY A 134 -10.82 11.05 2.05
C GLY A 134 -9.49 11.52 1.47
N ILE A 135 -9.54 12.14 0.31
CA ILE A 135 -8.34 12.73 -0.33
C ILE A 135 -7.74 13.79 0.59
N GLY A 136 -6.44 13.75 0.77
CA GLY A 136 -5.70 14.63 1.67
C GLY A 136 -5.46 14.05 3.07
N THR A 137 -6.16 12.98 3.48
CA THR A 137 -5.90 12.33 4.77
C THR A 137 -4.46 11.82 4.84
N ARG A 138 -3.78 12.12 5.95
CA ARG A 138 -2.45 11.59 6.23
C ARG A 138 -2.54 10.18 6.80
N VAL A 139 -1.77 9.28 6.21
CA VAL A 139 -1.75 7.86 6.58
C VAL A 139 -0.33 7.35 6.68
N LYS A 140 -0.15 6.26 7.41
CA LYS A 140 1.11 5.51 7.45
C LYS A 140 0.84 4.03 7.18
N VAL A 141 1.86 3.35 6.65
CA VAL A 141 1.80 1.92 6.41
C VAL A 141 1.76 1.15 7.73
N SER A 142 0.98 0.09 7.74
CA SER A 142 0.95 -0.96 8.77
C SER A 142 1.01 -2.31 8.09
N PHE A 143 1.38 -3.36 8.82
CA PHE A 143 1.60 -4.67 8.22
C PHE A 143 0.73 -5.72 8.92
N LYS A 144 -0.05 -6.46 8.14
CA LYS A 144 -0.82 -7.61 8.62
C LYS A 144 -0.10 -8.89 8.22
N GLN A 145 0.42 -9.63 9.19
CA GLN A 145 1.04 -10.92 8.91
C GLN A 145 0.06 -11.87 8.23
N MET A 146 0.50 -12.49 7.15
CA MET A 146 -0.25 -13.48 6.38
C MET A 146 0.28 -14.89 6.56
N GLY A 147 1.47 -15.05 7.15
CA GLY A 147 2.19 -16.27 7.40
C GLY A 147 3.53 -15.95 8.05
N ASP A 148 4.45 -16.91 8.08
CA ASP A 148 5.72 -16.74 8.79
C ASP A 148 6.67 -15.75 8.12
N GLU A 149 6.59 -15.60 6.80
CA GLU A 149 7.55 -14.82 6.01
C GLU A 149 6.97 -13.56 5.36
N ILE A 150 5.64 -13.43 5.25
CA ILE A 150 4.99 -12.40 4.43
C ILE A 150 3.91 -11.65 5.17
N ALA A 151 3.76 -10.36 4.86
CA ALA A 151 2.68 -9.53 5.38
C ALA A 151 2.03 -8.68 4.28
N MET A 152 0.75 -8.37 4.48
CA MET A 152 0.00 -7.43 3.65
C MET A 152 0.27 -6.00 4.14
N PRO A 153 0.74 -5.08 3.29
CA PRO A 153 0.80 -3.67 3.65
C PRO A 153 -0.62 -3.09 3.64
N LEU A 154 -0.97 -2.41 4.71
CA LEU A 154 -2.26 -1.75 4.94
C LEU A 154 -2.03 -0.28 5.28
N TRP A 155 -3.05 0.53 5.19
CA TRP A 155 -2.99 1.94 5.55
C TRP A 155 -3.76 2.21 6.83
N VAL A 156 -3.15 2.88 7.78
CA VAL A 156 -3.80 3.38 9.00
C VAL A 156 -3.70 4.91 9.05
N ILE A 157 -4.67 5.57 9.69
CA ILE A 157 -4.59 7.03 9.90
C ILE A 157 -3.33 7.34 10.70
N ASP A 158 -2.50 8.24 10.20
CA ASP A 158 -1.31 8.70 10.92
C ASP A 158 -1.71 9.70 12.02
N GLN A 159 -1.73 9.22 13.26
CA GLN A 159 -2.11 10.02 14.43
C GLN A 159 -1.05 11.06 14.83
N GLU A 160 0.17 10.94 14.31
CA GLU A 160 1.27 11.86 14.57
C GLU A 160 1.32 13.02 13.56
N ALA A 161 0.63 12.88 12.44
CA ALA A 161 0.59 13.89 11.39
C ALA A 161 -0.58 14.84 11.58
N GLU A 162 -0.37 16.11 11.16
CA GLU A 162 -1.47 17.06 11.04
C GLU A 162 -2.46 16.58 9.98
N GLN A 163 -3.72 16.41 10.39
CA GLN A 163 -4.79 15.95 9.51
C GLN A 163 -5.53 17.15 8.88
N PRO A 164 -6.04 17.01 7.65
CA PRO A 164 -6.89 18.03 7.06
C PRO A 164 -8.17 18.19 7.90
N THR A 165 -8.62 19.41 8.11
CA THR A 165 -9.85 19.71 8.86
C THR A 165 -11.05 18.99 8.28
N THR A 166 -11.13 18.90 6.95
CA THR A 166 -12.16 18.18 6.21
C THR A 166 -11.53 17.51 5.00
N PRO A 167 -11.23 16.19 5.08
CA PRO A 167 -10.77 15.46 3.91
C PRO A 167 -11.80 15.52 2.79
N TRP A 168 -11.35 15.71 1.56
CA TRP A 168 -12.27 15.74 0.44
C TRP A 168 -12.83 14.34 0.15
N ARG A 169 -14.13 14.25 -0.01
CA ARG A 169 -14.82 12.99 -0.34
C ARG A 169 -15.68 13.19 -1.59
N TYR A 170 -15.80 12.13 -2.38
CA TYR A 170 -16.73 12.13 -3.50
C TYR A 170 -18.16 12.35 -2.98
N PRO A 171 -18.92 13.28 -3.59
CA PRO A 171 -20.32 13.45 -3.24
C PRO A 171 -21.11 12.18 -3.57
N ILE A 172 -21.90 11.71 -2.61
CA ILE A 172 -22.78 10.54 -2.74
C ILE A 172 -24.18 11.05 -3.07
#